data_78c2e9dfc30abef370b090aad714e3fa
#
_entry.id   78c2e9dfc30abef370b090aad714e3fa
#
_cell.length_a   1.000
_cell.length_b   1.000
_cell.length_c   1.000
_cell.angle_alpha   90.00
_cell.angle_beta   90.00
_cell.angle_gamma   90.00
#
_symmetry.space_group_name_H-M   'P 1'
#
loop_
_entity.id
_entity.type
_entity.pdbx_description
1 polymer ?
#
loop_
_entity_poly.entity_id
_entity_poly.type
_entity_poly.pdbx_seq_one_letter_code
_entity_poly.pdbx_strand_id
1 'polypeptide(L)'
;MRLVAIFLGFAAFALPAGDPAGFHVWTASDLKGFAKSLATKLNEQHVASQPLAAVGNYSFMVAHREGPGEAEYHETQADVFFVESGSATLLYGGTMVDPKTTAPHEMRAPSIRGAMEKTVSAGDVVTIPAKMPHQMKTDKEITYFVVKVTQ
;
A
#
# COMPACT_ATOMS: atom_id res chain seq x y z
N MET A 1 -40.80 10.30 -63.07
CA MET A 1 -39.59 10.60 -62.28
C MET A 1 -39.81 10.08 -60.85
N ARG A 2 -39.12 9.03 -60.45
CA ARG A 2 -39.18 8.48 -59.06
C ARG A 2 -37.96 9.00 -58.33
N LEU A 3 -38.18 9.79 -57.26
CA LEU A 3 -37.16 10.22 -56.35
C LEU A 3 -36.77 9.03 -55.42
N VAL A 4 -35.51 8.61 -55.43
CA VAL A 4 -34.96 7.66 -54.50
C VAL A 4 -34.33 8.46 -53.35
N ALA A 5 -34.92 8.41 -52.17
CA ALA A 5 -34.34 9.00 -50.98
C ALA A 5 -33.27 8.03 -50.42
N ILE A 6 -31.99 8.44 -50.45
CA ILE A 6 -30.90 7.72 -49.80
C ILE A 6 -30.84 8.14 -48.33
N PHE A 7 -31.21 7.23 -47.42
CA PHE A 7 -31.01 7.39 -45.98
C PHE A 7 -29.53 7.06 -45.66
N LEU A 8 -28.73 8.08 -45.40
CA LEU A 8 -27.44 7.89 -44.76
C LEU A 8 -27.66 7.63 -43.28
N GLY A 9 -27.56 6.37 -42.86
CA GLY A 9 -27.51 6.00 -41.45
C GLY A 9 -26.18 6.44 -40.82
N PHE A 10 -26.21 7.41 -39.93
CA PHE A 10 -25.07 7.71 -39.06
C PHE A 10 -24.97 6.62 -38.00
N ALA A 11 -23.99 5.73 -38.12
CA ALA A 11 -23.62 4.85 -37.01
C ALA A 11 -22.88 5.71 -35.96
N ALA A 12 -23.55 6.00 -34.86
CA ALA A 12 -22.94 6.59 -33.69
C ALA A 12 -22.01 5.53 -33.06
N PHE A 13 -20.71 5.67 -33.25
CA PHE A 13 -19.73 4.92 -32.46
C PHE A 13 -19.79 5.46 -31.02
N ALA A 14 -20.37 4.68 -30.12
CA ALA A 14 -20.26 4.93 -28.68
C ALA A 14 -18.77 4.73 -28.30
N LEU A 15 -18.12 5.79 -27.86
CA LEU A 15 -16.81 5.68 -27.23
C LEU A 15 -16.98 4.81 -25.98
N PRO A 16 -16.03 3.89 -25.68
CA PRO A 16 -16.08 3.12 -24.47
C PRO A 16 -16.11 4.07 -23.28
N ALA A 17 -17.08 3.89 -22.39
CA ALA A 17 -17.12 4.64 -21.14
C ALA A 17 -15.84 4.31 -20.36
N GLY A 18 -15.16 5.32 -19.85
CA GLY A 18 -14.02 5.13 -18.94
C GLY A 18 -14.47 4.42 -17.67
N ASP A 19 -13.50 3.91 -16.91
CA ASP A 19 -13.78 3.25 -15.63
C ASP A 19 -14.53 4.20 -14.67
N PRO A 20 -15.45 3.66 -13.86
CA PRO A 20 -16.15 4.44 -12.84
C PRO A 20 -15.18 5.07 -11.84
N ALA A 21 -15.55 6.23 -11.30
CA ALA A 21 -14.73 6.91 -10.28
C ALA A 21 -14.49 6.00 -9.07
N GLY A 22 -13.24 5.91 -8.64
CA GLY A 22 -12.82 5.06 -7.53
C GLY A 22 -12.61 3.57 -7.87
N PHE A 23 -12.86 3.17 -9.12
CA PHE A 23 -12.48 1.84 -9.59
C PHE A 23 -11.00 1.81 -9.97
N HIS A 24 -10.25 0.87 -9.39
CA HIS A 24 -8.83 0.68 -9.67
C HIS A 24 -8.50 -0.79 -9.81
N VAL A 25 -7.64 -1.13 -10.76
CA VAL A 25 -7.05 -2.46 -10.92
C VAL A 25 -5.53 -2.30 -10.96
N TRP A 26 -4.85 -2.99 -10.08
CA TRP A 26 -3.40 -3.15 -10.14
C TRP A 26 -3.11 -4.61 -10.45
N THR A 27 -2.58 -4.85 -11.65
CA THR A 27 -2.24 -6.21 -12.08
C THR A 27 -0.99 -6.72 -11.38
N ALA A 28 -0.76 -8.03 -11.40
CA ALA A 28 0.48 -8.61 -10.90
C ALA A 28 1.73 -8.04 -11.61
N SER A 29 1.59 -7.61 -12.87
CA SER A 29 2.66 -6.94 -13.60
C SER A 29 2.95 -5.54 -13.03
N ASP A 30 1.91 -4.78 -12.68
CA ASP A 30 2.05 -3.46 -12.07
C ASP A 30 2.76 -3.56 -10.72
N LEU A 31 2.34 -4.52 -9.88
CA LEU A 31 2.93 -4.73 -8.55
C LEU A 31 4.42 -5.08 -8.64
N LYS A 32 4.81 -5.97 -9.57
CA LYS A 32 6.22 -6.27 -9.87
C LYS A 32 6.98 -5.05 -10.40
N GLY A 33 6.33 -4.22 -11.21
CA GLY A 33 6.89 -2.96 -11.71
C GLY A 33 7.17 -1.97 -10.58
N PHE A 34 6.26 -1.83 -9.62
CA PHE A 34 6.45 -1.00 -8.42
C PHE A 34 7.63 -1.49 -7.59
N ALA A 35 7.74 -2.78 -7.28
CA ALA A 35 8.87 -3.34 -6.54
C ALA A 35 10.21 -2.92 -7.17
N LYS A 36 10.38 -3.18 -8.47
CA LYS A 36 11.58 -2.82 -9.21
C LYS A 36 11.86 -1.31 -9.21
N SER A 37 10.82 -0.49 -9.37
CA SER A 37 10.97 0.97 -9.39
C SER A 37 11.33 1.52 -8.01
N LEU A 38 10.76 0.99 -6.94
CA LEU A 38 10.98 1.46 -5.57
C LEU A 38 12.35 1.07 -5.03
N ALA A 39 12.91 -0.08 -5.42
CA ALA A 39 14.26 -0.50 -5.07
C ALA A 39 15.35 0.51 -5.47
N THR A 40 15.07 1.35 -6.46
CA THR A 40 16.00 2.42 -6.89
C THR A 40 15.78 3.77 -6.20
N LYS A 41 14.83 3.87 -5.27
CA LYS A 41 14.36 5.13 -4.66
C LYS A 41 14.40 5.09 -3.12
N LEU A 42 15.16 4.18 -2.54
CA LEU A 42 15.28 4.05 -1.09
C LEU A 42 15.78 5.34 -0.45
N ASN A 43 15.15 5.70 0.66
CA ASN A 43 15.62 6.80 1.51
C ASN A 43 16.70 6.31 2.50
N GLU A 44 17.13 7.18 3.41
CA GLU A 44 18.13 6.87 4.44
C GLU A 44 17.68 5.77 5.42
N GLN A 45 16.38 5.55 5.56
CA GLN A 45 15.79 4.48 6.36
C GLN A 45 15.60 3.17 5.57
N HIS A 46 16.20 3.08 4.38
CA HIS A 46 16.08 1.94 3.46
C HIS A 46 14.64 1.55 3.13
N VAL A 47 13.78 2.54 2.98
CA VAL A 47 12.39 2.36 2.53
C VAL A 47 12.04 3.32 1.41
N ALA A 48 11.26 2.84 0.45
CA ALA A 48 10.58 3.64 -0.54
C ALA A 48 9.10 3.27 -0.58
N SER A 49 8.24 4.24 -0.77
CA SER A 49 6.81 4.00 -0.91
C SER A 49 6.21 4.85 -2.01
N GLN A 50 5.12 4.36 -2.59
CA GLN A 50 4.36 5.05 -3.61
C GLN A 50 2.87 5.00 -3.29
N PRO A 51 2.24 6.14 -2.99
CA PRO A 51 0.78 6.24 -2.94
C PRO A 51 0.18 5.91 -4.31
N LEU A 52 -0.92 5.19 -4.33
CA LEU A 52 -1.60 4.76 -5.54
C LEU A 52 -2.97 5.42 -5.71
N ALA A 53 -3.82 5.33 -4.69
CA ALA A 53 -5.16 5.90 -4.70
C ALA A 53 -5.68 6.14 -3.28
N ALA A 54 -6.71 6.99 -3.17
CA ALA A 54 -7.51 7.14 -1.96
C ALA A 54 -8.99 7.14 -2.37
N VAL A 55 -9.81 6.34 -1.68
CA VAL A 55 -11.23 6.17 -1.97
C VAL A 55 -12.00 6.11 -0.66
N GLY A 56 -12.82 7.11 -0.39
CA GLY A 56 -13.57 7.21 0.86
C GLY A 56 -12.62 7.24 2.07
N ASN A 57 -12.75 6.25 2.96
CA ASN A 57 -11.96 6.14 4.17
C ASN A 57 -10.76 5.18 4.06
N TYR A 58 -10.39 4.73 2.87
CA TYR A 58 -9.22 3.90 2.65
C TYR A 58 -8.31 4.46 1.57
N SER A 59 -7.02 4.19 1.73
CA SER A 59 -5.98 4.53 0.77
C SER A 59 -5.11 3.32 0.46
N PHE A 60 -4.49 3.37 -0.70
CA PHE A 60 -3.66 2.30 -1.24
C PHE A 60 -2.26 2.81 -1.52
N MET A 61 -1.27 2.01 -1.18
CA MET A 61 0.13 2.30 -1.49
C MET A 61 0.92 1.00 -1.66
N VAL A 62 2.07 1.09 -2.28
CA VAL A 62 3.10 0.04 -2.27
C VAL A 62 4.29 0.55 -1.48
N ALA A 63 4.87 -0.31 -0.66
CA ALA A 63 6.11 -0.05 0.04
C ALA A 63 7.14 -1.14 -0.30
N HIS A 64 8.38 -0.70 -0.46
CA HIS A 64 9.56 -1.55 -0.62
C HIS A 64 10.59 -1.19 0.44
N ARG A 65 11.18 -2.18 1.07
CA ARG A 65 12.12 -2.00 2.18
C ARG A 65 13.30 -2.97 2.05
N GLU A 66 14.51 -2.46 2.31
CA GLU A 66 15.75 -3.23 2.30
C GLU A 66 16.52 -3.11 3.62
N GLY A 67 15.84 -2.88 4.73
CA GLY A 67 16.46 -2.75 6.04
C GLY A 67 15.45 -2.67 7.17
N PRO A 68 15.94 -2.61 8.42
CA PRO A 68 15.06 -2.47 9.56
C PRO A 68 14.30 -1.13 9.49
N GLY A 69 12.97 -1.20 9.62
CA GLY A 69 12.12 -0.01 9.68
C GLY A 69 12.05 0.59 11.09
N GLU A 70 11.57 1.81 11.19
CA GLU A 70 11.11 2.36 12.45
C GLU A 70 9.83 1.67 12.91
N ALA A 71 9.57 1.71 14.21
CA ALA A 71 8.28 1.35 14.75
C ALA A 71 7.23 2.41 14.39
N GLU A 72 6.06 1.96 14.00
CA GLU A 72 4.93 2.77 13.55
C GLU A 72 3.75 2.61 14.50
N TYR A 73 3.00 3.69 14.70
CA TYR A 73 1.74 3.70 15.42
C TYR A 73 0.78 4.68 14.75
N HIS A 74 -0.38 4.16 14.38
CA HIS A 74 -1.47 4.92 13.78
C HIS A 74 -2.64 4.95 14.75
N GLU A 75 -3.03 6.14 15.22
CA GLU A 75 -4.12 6.27 16.20
C GLU A 75 -5.49 5.96 15.59
N THR A 76 -5.69 6.30 14.32
CA THR A 76 -6.99 6.26 13.64
C THR A 76 -6.99 5.40 12.38
N GLN A 77 -5.90 4.73 12.06
CA GLN A 77 -5.80 3.90 10.85
C GLN A 77 -5.43 2.46 11.20
N ALA A 78 -6.12 1.53 10.57
CA ALA A 78 -5.72 0.13 10.50
C ALA A 78 -4.97 -0.11 9.18
N ASP A 79 -3.96 -1.00 9.21
CA ASP A 79 -3.20 -1.41 8.05
C ASP A 79 -3.55 -2.84 7.63
N VAL A 80 -3.66 -3.07 6.33
CA VAL A 80 -3.71 -4.41 5.75
C VAL A 80 -2.57 -4.53 4.76
N PHE A 81 -1.64 -5.45 5.01
CA PHE A 81 -0.50 -5.73 4.13
C PHE A 81 -0.76 -6.99 3.32
N PHE A 82 -0.50 -6.91 2.04
CA PHE A 82 -0.40 -8.04 1.13
C PHE A 82 1.06 -8.14 0.70
N VAL A 83 1.78 -9.16 1.17
CA VAL A 83 3.20 -9.31 0.87
C VAL A 83 3.37 -9.83 -0.57
N GLU A 84 3.99 -9.03 -1.42
CA GLU A 84 4.19 -9.33 -2.85
C GLU A 84 5.48 -10.13 -3.10
N SER A 85 6.55 -9.77 -2.40
CA SER A 85 7.84 -10.42 -2.56
C SER A 85 8.71 -10.25 -1.31
N GLY A 86 9.70 -11.13 -1.15
CA GLY A 86 10.63 -11.09 -0.04
C GLY A 86 10.05 -11.62 1.27
N SER A 87 10.71 -11.27 2.36
CA SER A 87 10.28 -11.66 3.71
C SER A 87 10.79 -10.69 4.77
N ALA A 88 10.10 -10.64 5.90
CA ALA A 88 10.48 -9.80 7.03
C ALA A 88 10.02 -10.42 8.36
N THR A 89 10.58 -9.92 9.45
CA THR A 89 10.01 -10.10 10.79
C THR A 89 9.12 -8.91 11.12
N LEU A 90 7.85 -9.16 11.33
CA LEU A 90 6.91 -8.18 11.86
C LEU A 90 6.92 -8.26 13.38
N LEU A 91 7.30 -7.14 14.03
CA LEU A 91 7.11 -6.92 15.46
C LEU A 91 5.76 -6.23 15.65
N TYR A 92 4.97 -6.64 16.64
CA TYR A 92 3.66 -6.05 16.90
C TYR A 92 3.28 -6.08 18.37
N GLY A 93 2.46 -5.12 18.80
CA GLY A 93 2.12 -4.91 20.20
C GLY A 93 3.29 -4.32 21.01
N GLY A 94 3.28 -4.51 22.32
CA GLY A 94 4.31 -3.97 23.20
C GLY A 94 4.21 -2.46 23.39
N THR A 95 5.34 -1.83 23.73
CA THR A 95 5.45 -0.40 24.01
C THR A 95 6.55 0.24 23.18
N MET A 96 6.23 1.32 22.46
CA MET A 96 7.21 2.10 21.70
C MET A 96 8.26 2.72 22.62
N VAL A 97 9.51 2.68 22.21
CA VAL A 97 10.64 3.30 22.92
C VAL A 97 10.94 4.67 22.30
N ASP A 98 10.92 5.72 23.10
CA ASP A 98 11.16 7.10 22.69
C ASP A 98 10.31 7.55 21.46
N PRO A 99 8.96 7.39 21.52
CA PRO A 99 8.11 7.73 20.39
C PRO A 99 8.10 9.24 20.13
N LYS A 100 8.03 9.58 18.83
CA LYS A 100 7.88 10.95 18.35
C LYS A 100 6.64 11.05 17.48
N THR A 101 5.84 12.09 17.69
CA THR A 101 4.73 12.43 16.79
C THR A 101 5.32 12.99 15.49
N THR A 102 5.01 12.38 14.37
CA THR A 102 5.51 12.78 13.04
C THR A 102 4.44 13.49 12.20
N ALA A 103 3.16 13.22 12.50
CA ALA A 103 1.99 13.87 11.92
C ALA A 103 0.80 13.72 12.89
N PRO A 104 -0.34 14.40 12.67
CA PRO A 104 -1.54 14.15 13.45
C PRO A 104 -1.90 12.65 13.44
N HIS A 105 -2.10 12.07 14.62
CA HIS A 105 -2.44 10.65 14.81
C HIS A 105 -1.37 9.64 14.38
N GLU A 106 -0.12 10.10 14.13
CA GLU A 106 0.99 9.28 13.65
C GLU A 106 2.20 9.40 14.57
N MET A 107 2.74 8.28 15.02
CA MET A 107 3.99 8.24 15.79
C MET A 107 4.99 7.28 15.16
N ARG A 108 6.28 7.60 15.37
CA ARG A 108 7.41 6.74 15.01
C ARG A 108 8.33 6.58 16.20
N ALA A 109 9.00 5.44 16.28
CA ALA A 109 9.99 5.16 17.32
C ALA A 109 11.12 4.27 16.78
N PRO A 110 12.32 4.32 17.40
CA PRO A 110 13.41 3.43 17.01
C PRO A 110 13.10 1.94 17.21
N SER A 111 12.28 1.60 18.21
CA SER A 111 12.00 0.21 18.56
C SER A 111 10.73 0.04 19.39
N ILE A 112 10.33 -1.22 19.58
CA ILE A 112 9.23 -1.63 20.46
C ILE A 112 9.81 -2.57 21.53
N ARG A 113 9.47 -2.32 22.78
CA ARG A 113 9.82 -3.20 23.92
C ARG A 113 8.66 -4.16 24.19
N GLY A 114 8.97 -5.45 24.35
CA GLY A 114 7.98 -6.48 24.66
C GLY A 114 7.03 -6.78 23.50
N ALA A 115 7.43 -6.52 22.27
CA ALA A 115 6.67 -6.90 21.09
C ALA A 115 6.63 -8.42 20.91
N MET A 116 5.55 -8.90 20.31
CA MET A 116 5.49 -10.23 19.70
C MET A 116 6.10 -10.19 18.31
N GLU A 117 6.56 -11.33 17.81
CA GLU A 117 7.23 -11.46 16.51
C GLU A 117 6.51 -12.46 15.62
N LYS A 118 6.45 -12.14 14.33
CA LYS A 118 5.93 -13.04 13.30
C LYS A 118 6.74 -12.87 12.03
N THR A 119 7.23 -13.97 11.46
CA THR A 119 7.77 -13.93 10.10
C THR A 119 6.62 -13.83 9.12
N VAL A 120 6.77 -12.93 8.15
CA VAL A 120 5.87 -12.74 7.02
C VAL A 120 6.63 -12.87 5.71
N SER A 121 6.02 -13.45 4.70
CA SER A 121 6.63 -13.80 3.41
C SER A 121 5.66 -13.58 2.26
N ALA A 122 6.17 -13.62 1.03
CA ALA A 122 5.36 -13.49 -0.17
C ALA A 122 4.09 -14.37 -0.14
N GLY A 123 2.95 -13.79 -0.40
CA GLY A 123 1.62 -14.40 -0.35
C GLY A 123 0.90 -14.25 0.99
N ASP A 124 1.58 -13.81 2.05
CA ASP A 124 0.94 -13.59 3.34
C ASP A 124 0.10 -12.30 3.34
N VAL A 125 -0.98 -12.33 4.11
CA VAL A 125 -1.82 -11.16 4.39
C VAL A 125 -1.79 -10.88 5.89
N VAL A 126 -1.53 -9.63 6.24
CA VAL A 126 -1.44 -9.18 7.63
C VAL A 126 -2.45 -8.07 7.87
N THR A 127 -3.17 -8.13 8.97
CA THR A 127 -4.04 -7.04 9.44
C THR A 127 -3.53 -6.51 10.76
N ILE A 128 -3.30 -5.19 10.84
CA ILE A 128 -2.83 -4.48 12.02
C ILE A 128 -3.90 -3.45 12.39
N PRO A 129 -4.61 -3.61 13.51
CA PRO A 129 -5.63 -2.65 13.93
C PRO A 129 -5.00 -1.30 14.30
N ALA A 130 -5.80 -0.25 14.24
CA ALA A 130 -5.42 1.05 14.79
C ALA A 130 -4.95 0.91 16.25
N LYS A 131 -4.07 1.80 16.69
CA LYS A 131 -3.49 1.84 18.05
C LYS A 131 -2.58 0.66 18.41
N MET A 132 -2.17 -0.15 17.44
CA MET A 132 -1.21 -1.22 17.66
C MET A 132 0.18 -0.81 17.16
N PRO A 133 1.18 -0.65 18.04
CA PRO A 133 2.56 -0.47 17.63
C PRO A 133 3.01 -1.65 16.78
N HIS A 134 3.70 -1.37 15.69
CA HIS A 134 4.24 -2.40 14.82
C HIS A 134 5.52 -1.94 14.14
N GLN A 135 6.37 -2.88 13.73
CA GLN A 135 7.65 -2.59 13.09
C GLN A 135 8.00 -3.72 12.12
N MET A 136 8.27 -3.36 10.87
CA MET A 136 8.72 -4.29 9.85
C MET A 136 10.25 -4.30 9.80
N LYS A 137 10.88 -5.46 10.02
CA LYS A 137 12.33 -5.64 9.96
C LYS A 137 12.69 -6.67 8.92
N THR A 138 13.61 -6.35 8.04
CA THR A 138 14.17 -7.30 7.08
C THR A 138 15.68 -7.10 6.98
N ASP A 139 16.41 -8.21 6.79
CA ASP A 139 17.85 -8.22 6.52
C ASP A 139 18.15 -8.28 5.02
N LYS A 140 17.11 -8.38 4.19
CA LYS A 140 17.21 -8.44 2.74
C LYS A 140 16.28 -7.41 2.13
N GLU A 141 15.12 -7.87 1.63
CA GLU A 141 14.09 -7.04 1.05
C GLU A 141 12.70 -7.59 1.31
N ILE A 142 11.73 -6.70 1.31
CA ILE A 142 10.32 -7.03 1.27
C ILE A 142 9.56 -5.95 0.50
N THR A 143 8.66 -6.38 -0.38
CA THR A 143 7.68 -5.49 -1.04
C THR A 143 6.28 -5.91 -0.64
N TYR A 144 5.46 -4.96 -0.28
CA TYR A 144 4.09 -5.22 0.14
C TYR A 144 3.15 -4.09 -0.29
N PHE A 145 1.97 -4.51 -0.72
CA PHE A 145 0.84 -3.61 -0.97
C PHE A 145 0.13 -3.32 0.35
N VAL A 146 -0.19 -2.06 0.58
CA VAL A 146 -0.81 -1.60 1.83
C VAL A 146 -2.16 -0.99 1.54
N VAL A 147 -3.16 -1.43 2.29
CA VAL A 147 -4.44 -0.74 2.42
C VAL A 147 -4.53 -0.13 3.81
N LYS A 148 -4.61 1.20 3.89
CA LYS A 148 -4.90 1.91 5.14
C LYS A 148 -6.38 2.22 5.22
N VAL A 149 -6.99 1.85 6.34
CA VAL A 149 -8.42 2.08 6.60
C VAL A 149 -8.56 3.05 7.76
N THR A 150 -9.05 4.27 7.49
CA THR A 150 -9.34 5.26 8.54
C THR A 150 -10.64 4.90 9.27
N GLN A 151 -10.59 4.88 10.60
CA GLN A 151 -11.68 4.53 11.52
C GLN A 151 -12.21 5.74 12.25
#